data_95b7419f6381b46c8353b3d28804b754
#
_entry.id   95b7419f6381b46c8353b3d28804b754
#
_cell.length_a   1.000
_cell.length_b   1.000
_cell.length_c   1.000
_cell.angle_alpha   90.00
_cell.angle_beta   90.00
_cell.angle_gamma   90.00
#
_symmetry.space_group_name_H-M   'P 1'
#
loop_
_entity.id
_entity.type
_entity.pdbx_description
1 polymer ?
#
loop_
_entity_poly.entity_id
_entity_poly.type
_entity_poly.pdbx_seq_one_letter_code
_entity_poly.pdbx_strand_id
1 'polypeptide(L)'
;MSAKILVVDDDPDIRDVLTELLEGEGYAVVTANDGAQGLEAIREEDPDMVILDLLMPVLDGFGVCKQLQDPRWSKWRDMPVLILTSVREEVSQRRYELETGLSLDVDDYVEKPIDPDVVLERVHNSLARKGLDV
;
A
#
# COMPACT_ATOMS: atom_id res chain seq x y z
N MET A 1 -3.77 20.19 6.52
CA MET A 1 -4.38 18.93 6.98
C MET A 1 -3.44 17.78 6.68
N SER A 2 -3.39 16.79 7.58
CA SER A 2 -2.54 15.63 7.40
C SER A 2 -3.15 14.66 6.39
N ALA A 3 -2.32 14.11 5.51
CA ALA A 3 -2.74 12.98 4.70
C ALA A 3 -2.94 11.75 5.61
N LYS A 4 -3.89 10.91 5.26
CA LYS A 4 -4.16 9.65 5.95
C LYS A 4 -3.61 8.50 5.14
N ILE A 5 -2.76 7.68 5.75
CA ILE A 5 -2.08 6.55 5.09
C ILE A 5 -2.56 5.25 5.74
N LEU A 6 -3.00 4.32 4.91
CA LEU A 6 -3.35 2.97 5.35
C LEU A 6 -2.13 2.07 5.14
N VAL A 7 -1.74 1.34 6.18
CA VAL A 7 -0.66 0.35 6.13
C VAL A 7 -1.27 -1.03 6.24
N VAL A 8 -1.08 -1.86 5.23
CA VAL A 8 -1.60 -3.24 5.16
C VAL A 8 -0.43 -4.21 5.12
N ASP A 9 -0.20 -4.91 6.22
CA ASP A 9 0.87 -5.90 6.36
C ASP A 9 0.47 -6.85 7.48
N ASP A 10 0.72 -8.15 7.30
CA ASP A 10 0.42 -9.15 8.33
C ASP A 10 1.45 -9.19 9.45
N ASP A 11 2.60 -8.55 9.27
CA ASP A 11 3.65 -8.47 10.29
C ASP A 11 3.40 -7.27 11.21
N PRO A 12 3.09 -7.51 12.51
CA PRO A 12 2.83 -6.41 13.44
C PRO A 12 4.05 -5.51 13.65
N ASP A 13 5.26 -6.03 13.54
CA ASP A 13 6.47 -5.22 13.69
C ASP A 13 6.60 -4.21 12.55
N ILE A 14 6.28 -4.62 11.33
CA ILE A 14 6.27 -3.72 10.17
C ILE A 14 5.21 -2.64 10.34
N ARG A 15 3.99 -3.02 10.78
CA ARG A 15 2.91 -2.05 11.01
C ARG A 15 3.33 -1.02 12.07
N ASP A 16 3.94 -1.47 13.15
CA ASP A 16 4.36 -0.59 14.25
C ASP A 16 5.47 0.38 13.81
N VAL A 17 6.48 -0.13 13.10
CA VAL A 17 7.59 0.69 12.60
C VAL A 17 7.08 1.76 11.62
N LEU A 18 6.23 1.36 10.68
CA LEU A 18 5.68 2.31 9.71
C LEU A 18 4.77 3.33 10.37
N THR A 19 3.97 2.91 11.35
CA THR A 19 3.10 3.83 12.08
C THR A 19 3.91 4.91 12.78
N GLU A 20 4.94 4.52 13.54
CA GLU A 20 5.81 5.48 14.23
C GLU A 20 6.50 6.43 13.24
N LEU A 21 7.03 5.86 12.17
CA LEU A 21 7.76 6.62 11.16
C LEU A 21 6.86 7.67 10.49
N LEU A 22 5.68 7.27 10.08
CA LEU A 22 4.77 8.14 9.35
C LEU A 22 4.09 9.17 10.25
N GLU A 23 3.70 8.76 11.46
CA GLU A 23 3.14 9.71 12.42
C GLU A 23 4.16 10.76 12.85
N GLY A 24 5.44 10.38 12.91
CA GLY A 24 6.53 11.31 13.18
C GLY A 24 6.66 12.41 12.12
N GLU A 25 6.19 12.16 10.90
CA GLU A 25 6.19 13.13 9.80
C GLU A 25 4.87 13.90 9.69
N GLY A 26 3.94 13.68 10.60
CA GLY A 26 2.68 14.39 10.63
C GLY A 26 1.54 13.73 9.88
N TYR A 27 1.73 12.52 9.35
CA TYR A 27 0.66 11.77 8.69
C TYR A 27 -0.25 11.08 9.71
N ALA A 28 -1.53 10.94 9.37
CA ALA A 28 -2.43 10.06 10.11
C ALA A 28 -2.27 8.64 9.56
N VAL A 29 -2.29 7.63 10.44
CA VAL A 29 -2.04 6.25 10.03
C VAL A 29 -3.17 5.33 10.51
N VAL A 30 -3.66 4.49 9.61
CA VAL A 30 -4.58 3.40 9.90
C VAL A 30 -3.89 2.11 9.47
N THR A 31 -4.13 1.01 10.17
CA THR A 31 -3.50 -0.27 9.87
C THR A 31 -4.52 -1.37 9.60
N ALA A 32 -4.11 -2.37 8.82
CA ALA A 32 -4.87 -3.59 8.59
C ALA A 32 -3.92 -4.78 8.54
N ASN A 33 -4.42 -5.97 8.91
CA ASN A 33 -3.61 -7.18 9.07
C ASN A 33 -3.53 -8.04 7.81
N ASP A 34 -4.50 -7.87 6.91
CA ASP A 34 -4.56 -8.64 5.66
C ASP A 34 -5.30 -7.83 4.60
N GLY A 35 -5.36 -8.38 3.40
CA GLY A 35 -5.97 -7.68 2.28
C GLY A 35 -7.47 -7.46 2.42
N ALA A 36 -8.20 -8.39 3.05
CA ALA A 36 -9.64 -8.25 3.26
C ALA A 36 -9.92 -7.10 4.22
N GLN A 37 -9.19 -7.03 5.34
CA GLN A 37 -9.27 -5.92 6.28
C GLN A 37 -8.82 -4.61 5.63
N GLY A 38 -7.81 -4.69 4.76
CA GLY A 38 -7.31 -3.54 4.00
C GLY A 38 -8.38 -2.92 3.11
N LEU A 39 -9.11 -3.73 2.37
CA LEU A 39 -10.20 -3.26 1.53
C LEU A 39 -11.33 -2.64 2.35
N GLU A 40 -11.67 -3.25 3.47
CA GLU A 40 -12.68 -2.72 4.38
C GLU A 40 -12.24 -1.35 4.93
N ALA A 41 -10.97 -1.24 5.34
CA ALA A 41 -10.41 0.02 5.83
C ALA A 41 -10.40 1.11 4.76
N ILE A 42 -10.17 0.77 3.50
CA ILE A 42 -10.25 1.73 2.41
C ILE A 42 -11.65 2.35 2.33
N ARG A 43 -12.67 1.52 2.42
CA ARG A 43 -14.06 2.01 2.40
C ARG A 43 -14.41 2.87 3.60
N GLU A 44 -14.01 2.44 4.79
CA GLU A 44 -14.40 3.09 6.04
C GLU A 44 -13.60 4.35 6.31
N GLU A 45 -12.30 4.33 6.02
CA GLU A 45 -11.38 5.38 6.40
C GLU A 45 -11.06 6.35 5.26
N ASP A 46 -11.34 5.96 4.01
CA ASP A 46 -11.07 6.77 2.82
C ASP A 46 -9.65 7.36 2.84
N PRO A 47 -8.61 6.51 2.87
CA PRO A 47 -7.24 7.00 2.99
C PRO A 47 -6.77 7.72 1.73
N ASP A 48 -5.77 8.56 1.89
CA ASP A 48 -5.15 9.28 0.79
C ASP A 48 -4.10 8.43 0.06
N MET A 49 -3.59 7.39 0.73
CA MET A 49 -2.56 6.51 0.20
C MET A 49 -2.60 5.17 0.93
N VAL A 50 -2.20 4.10 0.26
CA VAL A 50 -2.04 2.79 0.88
C VAL A 50 -0.61 2.27 0.70
N ILE A 51 -0.05 1.71 1.77
CA ILE A 51 1.21 0.95 1.73
C ILE A 51 0.80 -0.51 1.93
N LEU A 52 1.16 -1.37 0.98
CA LEU A 52 0.58 -2.69 0.84
C LEU A 52 1.66 -3.76 0.66
N ASP A 53 1.70 -4.73 1.56
CA ASP A 53 2.51 -5.93 1.42
C ASP A 53 1.88 -6.86 0.38
N LEU A 54 2.69 -7.52 -0.43
CA LEU A 54 2.19 -8.42 -1.47
C LEU A 54 1.74 -9.78 -0.94
N LEU A 55 2.51 -10.37 0.00
CA LEU A 55 2.21 -11.72 0.49
C LEU A 55 1.63 -11.67 1.89
N MET A 56 0.32 -11.93 1.99
CA MET A 56 -0.44 -11.94 3.24
C MET A 56 -1.47 -13.07 3.20
N PRO A 57 -1.87 -13.59 4.38
CA PRO A 57 -2.96 -14.56 4.44
C PRO A 57 -4.30 -13.92 4.09
N VAL A 58 -5.32 -14.73 3.85
CA VAL A 58 -6.71 -14.39 3.54
C VAL A 58 -6.84 -13.77 2.15
N LEU A 59 -6.33 -12.55 1.96
CA LEU A 59 -6.29 -11.89 0.66
C LEU A 59 -4.96 -11.16 0.55
N ASP A 60 -4.13 -11.53 -0.41
CA ASP A 60 -2.82 -10.93 -0.60
C ASP A 60 -2.88 -9.59 -1.34
N GLY A 61 -1.73 -8.95 -1.49
CA GLY A 61 -1.64 -7.65 -2.16
C GLY A 61 -2.07 -7.68 -3.62
N PHE A 62 -1.85 -8.80 -4.31
CA PHE A 62 -2.31 -8.97 -5.69
C PHE A 62 -3.84 -8.91 -5.74
N GLY A 63 -4.51 -9.62 -4.82
CA GLY A 63 -5.96 -9.62 -4.72
C GLY A 63 -6.53 -8.24 -4.41
N VAL A 64 -5.87 -7.49 -3.54
CA VAL A 64 -6.27 -6.10 -3.23
C VAL A 64 -6.17 -5.23 -4.48
N CYS A 65 -5.04 -5.28 -5.19
CA CYS A 65 -4.85 -4.49 -6.40
C CYS A 65 -5.88 -4.83 -7.49
N LYS A 66 -6.18 -6.12 -7.65
CA LYS A 66 -7.20 -6.57 -8.59
C LYS A 66 -8.58 -6.02 -8.23
N GLN A 67 -8.93 -6.05 -6.94
CA GLN A 67 -10.22 -5.54 -6.47
C GLN A 67 -10.32 -4.03 -6.71
N LEU A 68 -9.24 -3.28 -6.51
CA LEU A 68 -9.22 -1.84 -6.73
C LEU A 68 -9.42 -1.46 -8.21
N GLN A 69 -9.22 -2.39 -9.14
CA GLN A 69 -9.47 -2.17 -10.57
C GLN A 69 -10.93 -2.37 -10.95
N ASP A 70 -11.74 -2.94 -10.06
CA ASP A 70 -13.17 -3.14 -10.29
C ASP A 70 -13.88 -1.78 -10.33
N PRO A 71 -14.84 -1.55 -11.27
CA PRO A 71 -15.58 -0.27 -11.35
C PRO A 71 -16.23 0.16 -10.04
N ARG A 72 -16.62 -0.78 -9.18
CA ARG A 72 -17.20 -0.46 -7.88
C ARG A 72 -16.23 0.25 -6.94
N TRP A 73 -14.93 0.19 -7.24
CA TRP A 73 -13.86 0.83 -6.48
C TRP A 73 -13.31 2.07 -7.19
N SER A 74 -14.03 2.60 -8.17
CA SER A 74 -13.57 3.72 -8.99
C SER A 74 -13.27 4.99 -8.18
N LYS A 75 -13.90 5.17 -7.03
CA LYS A 75 -13.62 6.29 -6.12
C LYS A 75 -12.13 6.36 -5.74
N TRP A 76 -11.47 5.21 -5.65
CA TRP A 76 -10.07 5.11 -5.22
C TRP A 76 -9.12 4.84 -6.39
N ARG A 77 -9.57 5.06 -7.62
CA ARG A 77 -8.78 4.81 -8.83
C ARG A 77 -7.44 5.55 -8.83
N ASP A 78 -7.43 6.78 -8.31
CA ASP A 78 -6.25 7.64 -8.30
C ASP A 78 -5.50 7.62 -6.96
N MET A 79 -5.93 6.79 -6.01
CA MET A 79 -5.25 6.65 -4.73
C MET A 79 -3.87 6.01 -4.94
N PRO A 80 -2.78 6.65 -4.48
CA PRO A 80 -1.45 6.06 -4.60
C PRO A 80 -1.35 4.74 -3.84
N VAL A 81 -0.71 3.76 -4.46
CA VAL A 81 -0.41 2.45 -3.86
C VAL A 81 1.09 2.24 -3.88
N LEU A 82 1.69 2.09 -2.70
CA LEU A 82 3.10 1.78 -2.53
C LEU A 82 3.21 0.32 -2.09
N ILE A 83 3.89 -0.49 -2.87
CA ILE A 83 4.06 -1.91 -2.57
C ILE A 83 5.33 -2.12 -1.75
N LEU A 84 5.21 -2.89 -0.66
CA LEU A 84 6.35 -3.44 0.06
C LEU A 84 6.63 -4.82 -0.52
N THR A 85 7.85 -5.05 -0.97
CA THR A 85 8.20 -6.28 -1.67
C THR A 85 9.55 -6.84 -1.21
N SER A 86 9.73 -8.16 -1.40
CA SER A 86 11.02 -8.84 -1.26
C SER A 86 11.36 -9.48 -2.60
N VAL A 87 12.57 -10.02 -2.74
CA VAL A 87 12.96 -10.73 -3.96
C VAL A 87 11.96 -11.85 -4.28
N ARG A 88 11.50 -12.57 -3.26
CA ARG A 88 10.50 -13.63 -3.41
C ARG A 88 9.17 -13.08 -3.91
N GLU A 89 8.74 -11.94 -3.39
CA GLU A 89 7.48 -11.30 -3.78
C GLU A 89 7.56 -10.76 -5.20
N GLU A 90 8.72 -10.26 -5.64
CA GLU A 90 8.93 -9.83 -7.02
C GLU A 90 8.78 -10.97 -8.01
N VAL A 91 9.26 -12.17 -7.66
CA VAL A 91 9.08 -13.37 -8.48
C VAL A 91 7.59 -13.73 -8.55
N SER A 92 6.87 -13.65 -7.43
CA SER A 92 5.44 -13.91 -7.38
C SER A 92 4.65 -12.90 -8.20
N GLN A 93 5.03 -11.63 -8.15
CA GLN A 93 4.42 -10.56 -8.96
C GLN A 93 4.57 -10.85 -10.45
N ARG A 94 5.78 -11.22 -10.88
CA ARG A 94 6.05 -11.53 -12.28
C ARG A 94 5.21 -12.72 -12.74
N ARG A 95 5.08 -13.74 -11.90
CA ARG A 95 4.23 -14.89 -12.21
C ARG A 95 2.76 -14.48 -12.34
N TYR A 96 2.27 -13.66 -11.44
CA TYR A 96 0.90 -13.14 -11.48
C TYR A 96 0.63 -12.42 -12.79
N GLU A 97 1.53 -11.52 -13.19
CA GLU A 97 1.38 -10.77 -14.44
C GLU A 97 1.37 -11.68 -15.67
N LEU A 98 2.23 -12.71 -15.68
CA LEU A 98 2.29 -13.67 -16.78
C LEU A 98 1.05 -14.54 -16.87
N GLU A 99 0.52 -15.01 -15.72
CA GLU A 99 -0.62 -15.92 -15.68
C GLU A 99 -1.94 -15.23 -15.96
N THR A 100 -2.09 -13.99 -15.53
CA THR A 100 -3.36 -13.26 -15.64
C THR A 100 -3.40 -12.27 -16.80
N GLY A 101 -2.24 -11.93 -17.36
CA GLY A 101 -2.14 -10.88 -18.37
C GLY A 101 -2.38 -9.48 -17.82
N LEU A 102 -2.49 -9.34 -16.50
CA LEU A 102 -2.72 -8.07 -15.83
C LEU A 102 -1.44 -7.62 -15.15
N SER A 103 -1.10 -6.35 -15.30
CA SER A 103 -0.03 -5.74 -14.52
C SER A 103 -0.61 -5.16 -13.23
N LEU A 104 0.24 -5.04 -12.20
CA LEU A 104 -0.14 -4.34 -10.99
C LEU A 104 -0.13 -2.84 -11.27
N ASP A 105 -1.28 -2.20 -11.10
CA ASP A 105 -1.41 -0.76 -11.27
C ASP A 105 -1.09 -0.08 -9.94
N VAL A 106 0.21 0.14 -9.73
CA VAL A 106 0.72 0.71 -8.48
C VAL A 106 1.66 1.87 -8.79
N ASP A 107 1.80 2.77 -7.82
CA ASP A 107 2.61 3.98 -8.01
C ASP A 107 4.10 3.72 -7.81
N ASP A 108 4.46 2.82 -6.90
CA ASP A 108 5.87 2.56 -6.59
C ASP A 108 6.04 1.29 -5.79
N TYR A 109 7.30 0.88 -5.64
CA TYR A 109 7.71 -0.30 -4.87
C TYR A 109 8.83 0.07 -3.91
N VAL A 110 8.83 -0.53 -2.72
CA VAL A 110 9.93 -0.44 -1.77
C VAL A 110 10.33 -1.86 -1.36
N GLU A 111 11.61 -2.18 -1.48
CA GLU A 111 12.14 -3.47 -1.08
C GLU A 111 12.29 -3.58 0.42
N LYS A 112 11.99 -4.78 0.94
CA LYS A 112 12.31 -5.13 2.33
C LYS A 112 13.76 -5.64 2.40
N PRO A 113 14.51 -5.39 3.47
CA PRO A 113 14.11 -4.71 4.71
C PRO A 113 13.87 -3.21 4.49
N ILE A 114 12.97 -2.65 5.28
CA ILE A 114 12.55 -1.26 5.13
C ILE A 114 13.68 -0.31 5.55
N ASP A 115 14.02 0.60 4.63
CA ASP A 115 14.88 1.75 4.93
C ASP A 115 13.94 2.95 5.20
N PRO A 116 13.94 3.51 6.42
CA PRO A 116 13.04 4.60 6.77
C PRO A 116 13.11 5.80 5.83
N ASP A 117 14.31 6.19 5.42
CA ASP A 117 14.49 7.35 4.54
C ASP A 117 13.90 7.11 3.16
N VAL A 118 14.05 5.89 2.64
CA VAL A 118 13.48 5.52 1.33
C VAL A 118 11.96 5.52 1.39
N VAL A 119 11.38 4.95 2.44
CA VAL A 119 9.92 4.91 2.61
C VAL A 119 9.37 6.32 2.66
N LEU A 120 9.95 7.19 3.48
CA LEU A 120 9.48 8.57 3.62
C LEU A 120 9.56 9.33 2.30
N GLU A 121 10.65 9.17 1.57
CA GLU A 121 10.83 9.78 0.26
C GLU A 121 9.74 9.33 -0.73
N ARG A 122 9.48 8.02 -0.78
CA ARG A 122 8.48 7.46 -1.72
C ARG A 122 7.06 7.89 -1.35
N VAL A 123 6.74 7.89 -0.07
CA VAL A 123 5.44 8.38 0.43
C VAL A 123 5.26 9.85 0.06
N HIS A 124 6.24 10.67 0.36
CA HIS A 124 6.22 12.10 0.07
C HIS A 124 6.02 12.36 -1.42
N ASN A 125 6.80 11.68 -2.26
CA ASN A 125 6.72 11.83 -3.71
C ASN A 125 5.36 11.38 -4.27
N SER A 126 4.82 10.27 -3.77
CA SER A 126 3.51 9.75 -4.22
C SER A 126 2.39 10.72 -3.88
N LEU A 127 2.39 11.27 -2.67
CA LEU A 127 1.39 12.24 -2.24
C LEU A 127 1.53 13.56 -3.00
N ALA A 128 2.76 14.01 -3.23
CA ALA A 128 3.01 15.24 -3.98
C ALA A 128 2.47 15.15 -5.41
N ARG A 129 2.66 14.01 -6.07
CA ARG A 129 2.14 13.79 -7.43
C ARG A 129 0.63 13.87 -7.50
N LYS A 130 -0.07 13.59 -6.40
CA LYS A 130 -1.53 13.68 -6.32
C LYS A 130 -2.00 15.00 -5.74
N GLY A 131 -1.10 15.95 -5.47
CA GLY A 131 -1.43 17.23 -4.86
C GLY A 131 -1.79 17.13 -3.39
N LEU A 132 -1.39 16.05 -2.72
CA LEU A 132 -1.72 15.76 -1.32
C LEU A 132 -0.53 15.92 -0.39
N ASP A 133 0.55 16.52 -0.87
CA ASP A 133 1.75 16.76 -0.08
C ASP A 133 1.46 17.71 1.09
N VAL A 134 2.10 17.43 2.20
CA VAL A 134 1.89 18.17 3.45
C VAL A 134 3.06 19.08 3.71
#